data_ba3c76c7015d7ed4fdea9551ecbde286
#
_entry.id   ba3c76c7015d7ed4fdea9551ecbde286
#
_cell.length_a   1.000
_cell.length_b   1.000
_cell.length_c   1.000
_cell.angle_alpha   90.00
_cell.angle_beta   90.00
_cell.angle_gamma   90.00
#
_symmetry.space_group_name_H-M   'P 1'
#
loop_
_entity.id
_entity.type
_entity.pdbx_description
1 polymer ?
#
loop_
_entity_poly.entity_id
_entity_poly.type
_entity_poly.pdbx_seq_one_letter_code
_entity_poly.pdbx_strand_id
1 'polypeptide(L)'
;MDAQHWDERYRSQDRLFSGNPNGVLVTEAVGLTPGRALDVGCGEGGDALWLAGRGWQVTAVDISQVALERGAAAATAAGADVAGRVIWTQADLSTTPPPGAFDLVSMQYFPLPAEPDHTALRGLLDAVAPGGTLLIGSHDLADHATYRDRHPDFDPAAYYQPADVARLLDDGWAVQVNETRPRTTAPPEGTHHVHDTVLRARRLR
;
A
#
# COMPACT_ATOMS: atom_id res chain seq x y z
N MET A 1 3.63 -8.47 -13.29
CA MET A 1 4.87 -8.89 -12.59
C MET A 1 4.47 -9.94 -11.57
N ASP A 2 5.09 -11.13 -11.62
CA ASP A 2 4.74 -12.27 -10.77
C ASP A 2 5.63 -12.35 -9.51
N ALA A 3 5.38 -13.35 -8.66
CA ALA A 3 6.11 -13.59 -7.42
C ALA A 3 7.61 -13.80 -7.66
N GLN A 4 7.98 -14.54 -8.73
CA GLN A 4 9.38 -14.82 -9.05
C GLN A 4 10.14 -13.52 -9.37
N HIS A 5 9.56 -12.65 -10.18
CA HIS A 5 10.13 -11.36 -10.53
C HIS A 5 10.44 -10.50 -9.29
N TRP A 6 9.47 -10.41 -8.35
CA TRP A 6 9.65 -9.66 -7.12
C TRP A 6 10.66 -10.30 -6.18
N ASP A 7 10.64 -11.62 -6.03
CA ASP A 7 11.62 -12.36 -5.23
C ASP A 7 13.06 -12.15 -5.73
N GLU A 8 13.28 -12.21 -7.05
CA GLU A 8 14.59 -11.94 -7.66
C GLU A 8 15.03 -10.49 -7.39
N ARG A 9 14.11 -9.54 -7.51
CA ARG A 9 14.38 -8.13 -7.25
C ARG A 9 14.74 -7.88 -5.78
N TYR A 10 14.03 -8.48 -4.83
CA TYR A 10 14.38 -8.39 -3.41
C TYR A 10 15.73 -9.04 -3.12
N ARG A 11 16.03 -10.20 -3.70
CA ARG A 11 17.35 -10.89 -3.52
C ARG A 11 18.52 -10.10 -4.10
N SER A 12 18.30 -9.22 -5.07
CA SER A 12 19.37 -8.46 -5.73
C SER A 12 20.07 -7.45 -4.83
N GLN A 13 19.47 -7.10 -3.68
CA GLN A 13 19.99 -6.14 -2.72
C GLN A 13 19.66 -6.59 -1.29
N ASP A 14 20.48 -6.22 -0.32
CA ASP A 14 20.22 -6.54 1.10
C ASP A 14 18.93 -5.88 1.60
N ARG A 15 18.62 -4.68 1.08
CA ARG A 15 17.40 -3.94 1.33
C ARG A 15 16.98 -3.22 0.06
N LEU A 16 15.73 -3.43 -0.38
CA LEU A 16 15.22 -2.79 -1.59
C LEU A 16 14.61 -1.40 -1.31
N PHE A 17 13.96 -1.24 -0.17
CA PHE A 17 13.32 0.02 0.25
C PHE A 17 13.90 0.52 1.59
N SER A 18 13.55 1.76 1.97
CA SER A 18 14.11 2.42 3.16
C SER A 18 13.85 1.68 4.48
N GLY A 19 12.79 0.86 4.54
CA GLY A 19 12.29 0.27 5.78
C GLY A 19 11.56 1.25 6.69
N ASN A 20 11.47 2.52 6.30
CA ASN A 20 10.65 3.52 6.99
C ASN A 20 9.19 3.46 6.49
N PRO A 21 8.22 3.88 7.31
CA PRO A 21 6.84 4.00 6.85
C PRO A 21 6.70 5.08 5.78
N ASN A 22 5.73 4.89 4.89
CA ASN A 22 5.41 5.86 3.86
C ASN A 22 4.80 7.13 4.48
N GLY A 23 5.24 8.30 3.99
CA GLY A 23 4.81 9.59 4.53
C GLY A 23 3.30 9.82 4.40
N VAL A 24 2.69 9.31 3.32
CA VAL A 24 1.23 9.34 3.14
C VAL A 24 0.53 8.57 4.26
N LEU A 25 0.95 7.33 4.54
CA LEU A 25 0.37 6.54 5.64
C LEU A 25 0.50 7.26 6.98
N VAL A 26 1.71 7.75 7.30
CA VAL A 26 1.96 8.45 8.57
C VAL A 26 1.04 9.66 8.73
N THR A 27 0.92 10.49 7.69
CA THR A 27 0.10 11.70 7.74
C THR A 27 -1.37 11.38 7.91
N GLU A 28 -1.90 10.42 7.15
CA GLU A 28 -3.34 10.15 7.08
C GLU A 28 -3.85 9.22 8.17
N ALA A 29 -2.98 8.35 8.72
CA ALA A 29 -3.41 7.36 9.70
C ALA A 29 -3.10 7.74 11.15
N VAL A 30 -2.29 8.77 11.42
CA VAL A 30 -1.88 9.16 12.79
C VAL A 30 -3.05 9.46 13.72
N GLY A 31 -4.16 9.96 13.19
CA GLY A 31 -5.37 10.30 13.95
C GLY A 31 -6.44 9.21 13.98
N LEU A 32 -6.21 8.06 13.33
CA LEU A 32 -7.15 6.95 13.33
C LEU A 32 -7.02 6.12 14.61
N THR A 33 -8.16 5.62 15.10
CA THR A 33 -8.17 4.68 16.23
C THR A 33 -7.63 3.32 15.76
N PRO A 34 -6.63 2.75 16.44
CA PRO A 34 -6.11 1.44 16.10
C PRO A 34 -7.18 0.35 16.14
N GLY A 35 -7.17 -0.50 15.13
CA GLY A 35 -8.06 -1.64 14.93
C GLY A 35 -7.35 -2.69 14.08
N ARG A 36 -8.04 -3.26 13.11
CA ARG A 36 -7.50 -4.22 12.13
C ARG A 36 -7.07 -3.47 10.87
N ALA A 37 -5.83 -3.62 10.45
CA ALA A 37 -5.30 -3.03 9.23
C ALA A 37 -4.90 -4.10 8.21
N LEU A 38 -5.18 -3.84 6.94
CA LEU A 38 -4.63 -4.55 5.80
C LEU A 38 -3.58 -3.66 5.15
N ASP A 39 -2.34 -4.16 5.07
CA ASP A 39 -1.24 -3.51 4.34
C ASP A 39 -1.04 -4.24 3.01
N VAL A 40 -1.42 -3.59 1.91
CA VAL A 40 -1.50 -4.13 0.55
C VAL A 40 -0.18 -3.90 -0.18
N GLY A 41 0.53 -4.98 -0.54
CA GLY A 41 1.86 -4.89 -1.11
C GLY A 41 2.87 -4.39 -0.08
N CYS A 42 2.90 -5.02 1.09
CA CYS A 42 3.61 -4.53 2.27
C CYS A 42 5.15 -4.50 2.12
N GLY A 43 5.70 -5.16 1.08
CA GLY A 43 7.14 -5.26 0.88
C GLY A 43 7.87 -5.78 2.12
N GLU A 44 8.96 -5.11 2.49
CA GLU A 44 9.78 -5.43 3.68
C GLU A 44 9.16 -4.93 5.00
N GLY A 45 7.87 -4.47 4.99
CA GLY A 45 7.06 -4.24 6.17
C GLY A 45 7.19 -2.89 6.86
N GLY A 46 7.75 -1.86 6.21
CA GLY A 46 7.91 -0.54 6.84
C GLY A 46 6.60 0.02 7.39
N ASP A 47 5.51 -0.03 6.61
CA ASP A 47 4.18 0.42 6.99
C ASP A 47 3.54 -0.50 8.03
N ALA A 48 3.63 -1.82 7.84
CA ALA A 48 3.09 -2.81 8.77
C ALA A 48 3.70 -2.66 10.18
N LEU A 49 5.01 -2.48 10.28
CA LEU A 49 5.71 -2.29 11.55
C LEU A 49 5.34 -0.98 12.24
N TRP A 50 5.19 0.10 11.46
CA TRP A 50 4.77 1.39 11.98
C TRP A 50 3.35 1.32 12.56
N LEU A 51 2.41 0.66 11.86
CA LEU A 51 1.04 0.42 12.32
C LEU A 51 1.04 -0.44 13.59
N ALA A 52 1.75 -1.58 13.57
CA ALA A 52 1.84 -2.50 14.71
C ALA A 52 2.39 -1.81 15.97
N GLY A 53 3.42 -0.97 15.82
CA GLY A 53 3.98 -0.17 16.91
C GLY A 53 3.00 0.86 17.49
N ARG A 54 1.89 1.14 16.79
CA ARG A 54 0.79 2.01 17.24
C ARG A 54 -0.46 1.25 17.70
N GLY A 55 -0.35 -0.06 17.85
CA GLY A 55 -1.40 -0.91 18.42
C GLY A 55 -2.35 -1.51 17.38
N TRP A 56 -2.14 -1.32 16.08
CA TRP A 56 -2.91 -1.97 15.04
C TRP A 56 -2.64 -3.48 14.98
N GLN A 57 -3.67 -4.27 14.70
CA GLN A 57 -3.53 -5.68 14.29
C GLN A 57 -3.41 -5.70 12.77
N VAL A 58 -2.23 -6.03 12.25
CA VAL A 58 -1.90 -5.87 10.84
C VAL A 58 -1.90 -7.21 10.12
N THR A 59 -2.63 -7.30 9.01
CA THR A 59 -2.43 -8.33 7.99
C THR A 59 -1.58 -7.70 6.90
N ALA A 60 -0.32 -8.10 6.81
CA ALA A 60 0.65 -7.61 5.84
C ALA A 60 0.71 -8.61 4.67
N VAL A 61 0.37 -8.16 3.47
CA VAL A 61 0.25 -9.02 2.30
C VAL A 61 1.20 -8.56 1.20
N ASP A 62 1.98 -9.49 0.67
CA ASP A 62 2.82 -9.29 -0.50
C ASP A 62 2.87 -10.57 -1.36
N ILE A 63 3.16 -10.40 -2.64
CA ILE A 63 3.37 -11.54 -3.55
C ILE A 63 4.74 -12.19 -3.35
N SER A 64 5.72 -11.43 -2.83
CA SER A 64 7.10 -11.89 -2.62
C SER A 64 7.27 -12.54 -1.25
N GLN A 65 7.63 -13.81 -1.25
CA GLN A 65 8.00 -14.52 -0.03
C GLN A 65 9.26 -13.92 0.61
N VAL A 66 10.23 -13.49 -0.20
CA VAL A 66 11.49 -12.88 0.29
C VAL A 66 11.23 -11.59 1.05
N ALA A 67 10.32 -10.75 0.54
CA ALA A 67 9.92 -9.52 1.21
C ALA A 67 9.29 -9.81 2.59
N LEU A 68 8.35 -10.76 2.64
CA LEU A 68 7.66 -11.16 3.87
C LEU A 68 8.62 -11.73 4.91
N GLU A 69 9.59 -12.57 4.51
CA GLU A 69 10.62 -13.10 5.42
C GLU A 69 11.46 -11.98 6.04
N ARG A 70 11.84 -10.98 5.24
CA ARG A 70 12.57 -9.80 5.74
C ARG A 70 11.73 -8.96 6.68
N GLY A 71 10.45 -8.73 6.33
CA GLY A 71 9.51 -8.03 7.19
C GLY A 71 9.31 -8.74 8.53
N ALA A 72 9.15 -10.07 8.53
CA ALA A 72 9.01 -10.87 9.74
C ALA A 72 10.28 -10.83 10.62
N ALA A 73 11.47 -10.86 10.00
CA ALA A 73 12.73 -10.70 10.71
C ALA A 73 12.85 -9.30 11.34
N ALA A 74 12.47 -8.25 10.62
CA ALA A 74 12.44 -6.88 11.12
C ALA A 74 11.42 -6.71 12.27
N ALA A 75 10.25 -7.35 12.18
CA ALA A 75 9.24 -7.37 13.25
C ALA A 75 9.81 -8.00 14.52
N THR A 76 10.50 -9.12 14.38
CA THR A 76 11.16 -9.82 15.52
C THR A 76 12.21 -8.93 16.16
N ALA A 77 13.02 -8.22 15.37
CA ALA A 77 14.02 -7.28 15.86
C ALA A 77 13.41 -6.06 16.57
N ALA A 78 12.20 -5.64 16.15
CA ALA A 78 11.45 -4.53 16.77
C ALA A 78 10.81 -4.90 18.13
N GLY A 79 10.75 -6.19 18.46
CA GLY A 79 10.27 -6.70 19.74
C GLY A 79 8.98 -7.51 19.65
N ALA A 80 8.75 -8.34 20.69
CA ALA A 80 7.65 -9.31 20.71
C ALA A 80 6.26 -8.69 20.55
N ASP A 81 6.03 -7.49 21.10
CA ASP A 81 4.76 -6.78 21.02
C ASP A 81 4.44 -6.37 19.57
N VAL A 82 5.43 -5.90 18.81
CA VAL A 82 5.26 -5.56 17.39
C VAL A 82 5.09 -6.82 16.56
N ALA A 83 5.97 -7.81 16.76
CA ALA A 83 5.91 -9.08 16.03
C ALA A 83 4.57 -9.80 16.23
N GLY A 84 4.03 -9.79 17.45
CA GLY A 84 2.75 -10.44 17.78
C GLY A 84 1.52 -9.75 17.18
N ARG A 85 1.67 -8.56 16.59
CA ARG A 85 0.58 -7.81 15.95
C ARG A 85 0.55 -7.92 14.43
N VAL A 86 1.54 -8.53 13.81
CA VAL A 86 1.63 -8.63 12.34
C VAL A 86 1.47 -10.07 11.88
N ILE A 87 0.51 -10.31 11.01
CA ILE A 87 0.35 -11.57 10.27
C ILE A 87 0.88 -11.34 8.86
N TRP A 88 1.90 -12.10 8.47
CA TRP A 88 2.51 -12.05 7.16
C TRP A 88 1.85 -13.08 6.24
N THR A 89 1.34 -12.64 5.09
CA THR A 89 0.56 -13.49 4.17
C THR A 89 1.09 -13.33 2.76
N GLN A 90 1.52 -14.43 2.15
CA GLN A 90 1.84 -14.44 0.72
C GLN A 90 0.56 -14.60 -0.09
N ALA A 91 0.22 -13.60 -0.91
CA ALA A 91 -0.90 -13.66 -1.85
C ALA A 91 -0.71 -12.68 -2.99
N ASP A 92 -1.26 -13.04 -4.15
CA ASP A 92 -1.43 -12.12 -5.27
C ASP A 92 -2.78 -11.40 -5.12
N LEU A 93 -2.73 -10.15 -4.68
CA LEU A 93 -3.91 -9.32 -4.44
C LEU A 93 -4.56 -8.80 -5.71
N SER A 94 -3.96 -9.00 -6.88
CA SER A 94 -4.60 -8.74 -8.16
C SER A 94 -5.62 -9.82 -8.52
N THR A 95 -5.51 -11.01 -7.91
CA THR A 95 -6.39 -12.15 -8.21
C THR A 95 -7.23 -12.62 -7.02
N THR A 96 -6.72 -12.46 -5.80
CA THR A 96 -7.37 -13.02 -4.60
C THR A 96 -7.21 -12.05 -3.42
N PRO A 97 -8.14 -11.11 -3.23
CA PRO A 97 -8.11 -10.25 -2.05
C PRO A 97 -8.27 -11.07 -0.77
N PRO A 98 -7.56 -10.74 0.32
CA PRO A 98 -7.64 -11.47 1.56
C PRO A 98 -9.07 -11.36 2.14
N PRO A 99 -9.61 -12.47 2.67
CA PRO A 99 -10.89 -12.43 3.35
C PRO A 99 -10.78 -11.61 4.63
N GLY A 100 -11.82 -10.86 4.93
CA GLY A 100 -11.93 -10.12 6.19
C GLY A 100 -12.53 -8.75 6.03
N ALA A 101 -12.68 -8.08 7.17
CA ALA A 101 -13.09 -6.71 7.26
C ALA A 101 -12.06 -5.95 8.09
N PHE A 102 -11.55 -4.84 7.56
CA PHE A 102 -10.48 -4.07 8.15
C PHE A 102 -10.93 -2.64 8.43
N ASP A 103 -10.51 -2.09 9.56
CA ASP A 103 -10.75 -0.70 9.92
C ASP A 103 -9.88 0.25 9.10
N LEU A 104 -8.75 -0.25 8.56
CA LEU A 104 -7.89 0.43 7.60
C LEU A 104 -7.45 -0.55 6.50
N VAL A 105 -7.69 -0.21 5.25
CA VAL A 105 -7.04 -0.84 4.08
C VAL A 105 -6.08 0.20 3.50
N SER A 106 -4.79 -0.06 3.59
CA SER A 106 -3.71 0.81 3.11
C SER A 106 -3.04 0.21 1.89
N MET A 107 -2.96 0.99 0.83
CA MET A 107 -2.29 0.63 -0.42
C MET A 107 -1.32 1.76 -0.79
N GLN A 108 -0.03 1.55 -0.54
CA GLN A 108 0.99 2.56 -0.76
C GLN A 108 1.91 2.16 -1.91
N TYR A 109 1.85 2.92 -3.00
CA TYR A 109 2.64 2.73 -4.23
C TYR A 109 2.52 1.31 -4.83
N PHE A 110 1.42 0.64 -4.56
CA PHE A 110 1.12 -0.68 -5.08
C PHE A 110 0.51 -0.58 -6.48
N PRO A 111 1.09 -1.23 -7.50
CA PRO A 111 0.62 -1.15 -8.88
C PRO A 111 -0.55 -2.11 -9.11
N LEU A 112 -1.74 -1.75 -8.63
CA LEU A 112 -2.96 -2.53 -8.87
C LEU A 112 -3.39 -2.39 -10.34
N PRO A 113 -3.42 -3.49 -11.12
CA PRO A 113 -3.83 -3.43 -12.53
C PRO A 113 -5.26 -2.89 -12.70
N ALA A 114 -5.45 -2.00 -13.67
CA ALA A 114 -6.76 -1.48 -14.04
C ALA A 114 -7.45 -2.46 -15.00
N GLU A 115 -8.22 -3.39 -14.44
CA GLU A 115 -8.97 -4.38 -15.21
C GLU A 115 -10.40 -3.89 -15.54
N PRO A 116 -10.97 -4.26 -16.72
CA PRO A 116 -12.29 -3.77 -17.13
C PRO A 116 -13.43 -4.16 -16.18
N ASP A 117 -13.32 -5.31 -15.50
CA ASP A 117 -14.32 -5.81 -14.56
C ASP A 117 -14.10 -5.32 -13.12
N HIS A 118 -12.99 -4.65 -12.86
CA HIS A 118 -12.59 -4.12 -11.54
C HIS A 118 -12.56 -5.16 -10.41
N THR A 119 -12.40 -6.45 -10.70
CA THR A 119 -12.55 -7.54 -9.70
C THR A 119 -11.59 -7.38 -8.54
N ALA A 120 -10.31 -7.17 -8.80
CA ALA A 120 -9.30 -6.98 -7.74
C ALA A 120 -9.59 -5.74 -6.89
N LEU A 121 -9.92 -4.61 -7.52
CA LEU A 121 -10.27 -3.38 -6.80
C LEU A 121 -11.51 -3.58 -5.92
N ARG A 122 -12.58 -4.18 -6.45
CA ARG A 122 -13.81 -4.45 -5.67
C ARG A 122 -13.52 -5.30 -4.44
N GLY A 123 -12.69 -6.34 -4.59
CA GLY A 123 -12.29 -7.17 -3.45
C GLY A 123 -11.55 -6.38 -2.36
N LEU A 124 -10.71 -5.42 -2.72
CA LEU A 124 -10.06 -4.52 -1.75
C LEU A 124 -11.05 -3.53 -1.12
N LEU A 125 -12.01 -3.00 -1.88
CA LEU A 125 -13.07 -2.14 -1.36
C LEU A 125 -13.98 -2.90 -0.39
N ASP A 126 -14.32 -4.15 -0.72
CA ASP A 126 -15.16 -5.01 0.14
C ASP A 126 -14.46 -5.40 1.43
N ALA A 127 -13.13 -5.45 1.44
CA ALA A 127 -12.33 -5.70 2.64
C ALA A 127 -12.34 -4.53 3.64
N VAL A 128 -12.77 -3.32 3.26
CA VAL A 128 -12.92 -2.21 4.20
C VAL A 128 -14.19 -2.40 5.03
N ALA A 129 -14.10 -2.44 6.35
CA ALA A 129 -15.26 -2.56 7.23
C ALA A 129 -16.20 -1.34 7.13
N PRO A 130 -17.52 -1.45 7.40
CA PRO A 130 -18.36 -0.27 7.63
C PRO A 130 -17.76 0.64 8.71
N GLY A 131 -17.61 1.93 8.39
CA GLY A 131 -16.89 2.90 9.22
C GLY A 131 -15.37 2.89 9.06
N GLY A 132 -14.81 1.91 8.35
CA GLY A 132 -13.39 1.80 8.07
C GLY A 132 -12.90 2.78 7.01
N THR A 133 -11.59 2.84 6.84
CA THR A 133 -10.88 3.76 5.95
C THR A 133 -10.15 3.01 4.84
N LEU A 134 -10.36 3.44 3.61
CA LEU A 134 -9.48 3.15 2.47
C LEU A 134 -8.45 4.27 2.36
N LEU A 135 -7.17 3.92 2.30
CA LEU A 135 -6.08 4.87 2.10
C LEU A 135 -5.19 4.40 0.95
N ILE A 136 -5.11 5.21 -0.10
CA ILE A 136 -4.27 4.94 -1.26
C ILE A 136 -3.29 6.09 -1.43
N GLY A 137 -2.00 5.76 -1.51
CA GLY A 137 -0.93 6.66 -1.89
C GLY A 137 -0.25 6.18 -3.17
N SER A 138 0.01 7.08 -4.11
CA SER A 138 0.73 6.78 -5.35
C SER A 138 1.65 7.94 -5.72
N HIS A 139 2.61 7.68 -6.60
CA HIS A 139 3.41 8.75 -7.20
C HIS A 139 2.56 9.58 -8.17
N ASP A 140 2.82 10.89 -8.25
CA ASP A 140 2.20 11.71 -9.30
C ASP A 140 2.74 11.27 -10.68
N LEU A 141 1.83 11.05 -11.62
CA LEU A 141 2.19 10.69 -13.00
C LEU A 141 2.95 11.80 -13.73
N ALA A 142 2.78 13.06 -13.33
CA ALA A 142 3.54 14.17 -13.88
C ALA A 142 5.04 14.05 -13.56
N ASP A 143 5.40 13.51 -12.39
CA ASP A 143 6.79 13.25 -12.01
C ASP A 143 7.41 12.09 -12.82
N HIS A 144 6.57 11.26 -13.46
CA HIS A 144 7.02 10.13 -14.28
C HIS A 144 7.54 10.51 -15.68
N ALA A 145 7.42 11.76 -16.12
CA ALA A 145 7.89 12.15 -17.44
C ALA A 145 9.38 11.78 -17.69
N THR A 146 10.21 11.92 -16.65
CA THR A 146 11.63 11.53 -16.70
C THR A 146 11.85 10.03 -16.45
N TYR A 147 10.87 9.33 -15.88
CA TYR A 147 10.93 7.88 -15.62
C TYR A 147 10.66 7.07 -16.88
N ARG A 148 9.77 7.55 -17.77
CA ARG A 148 9.43 6.92 -19.07
C ARG A 148 10.65 6.70 -19.94
N ASP A 149 11.60 7.65 -19.94
CA ASP A 149 12.82 7.53 -20.74
C ASP A 149 13.71 6.35 -20.31
N ARG A 150 13.59 5.90 -19.05
CA ARG A 150 14.35 4.78 -18.48
C ARG A 150 13.59 3.46 -18.45
N HIS A 151 12.26 3.53 -18.51
CA HIS A 151 11.34 2.38 -18.41
C HIS A 151 10.26 2.47 -19.50
N PRO A 152 10.63 2.34 -20.79
CA PRO A 152 9.71 2.52 -21.91
C PRO A 152 8.53 1.55 -21.90
N ASP A 153 8.68 0.38 -21.26
CA ASP A 153 7.66 -0.67 -21.18
C ASP A 153 6.67 -0.46 -20.02
N PHE A 154 6.90 0.52 -19.14
CA PHE A 154 6.00 0.82 -18.04
C PHE A 154 4.93 1.81 -18.48
N ASP A 155 3.67 1.34 -18.58
CA ASP A 155 2.51 2.18 -18.81
C ASP A 155 1.78 2.45 -17.47
N PRO A 156 1.90 3.64 -16.89
CA PRO A 156 1.20 3.97 -15.65
C PRO A 156 -0.33 3.97 -15.80
N ALA A 157 -0.86 4.15 -17.02
CA ALA A 157 -2.30 4.09 -17.28
C ALA A 157 -2.88 2.66 -17.17
N ALA A 158 -2.02 1.64 -17.16
CA ALA A 158 -2.43 0.26 -16.92
C ALA A 158 -2.77 -0.03 -15.45
N TYR A 159 -2.56 0.94 -14.55
CA TYR A 159 -2.76 0.76 -13.11
C TYR A 159 -3.69 1.84 -12.54
N TYR A 160 -4.51 1.46 -11.56
CA TYR A 160 -5.36 2.41 -10.86
C TYR A 160 -4.57 3.53 -10.20
N GLN A 161 -4.97 4.75 -10.48
CA GLN A 161 -4.54 5.93 -9.76
C GLN A 161 -5.57 6.27 -8.66
N PRO A 162 -5.19 6.96 -7.56
CA PRO A 162 -6.11 7.37 -6.52
C PRO A 162 -7.37 8.07 -7.04
N ALA A 163 -7.23 8.95 -8.04
CA ALA A 163 -8.36 9.65 -8.66
C ALA A 163 -9.28 8.72 -9.47
N ASP A 164 -8.76 7.63 -10.05
CA ASP A 164 -9.59 6.64 -10.75
C ASP A 164 -10.45 5.87 -9.76
N VAL A 165 -9.84 5.42 -8.65
CA VAL A 165 -10.58 4.76 -7.58
C VAL A 165 -11.65 5.68 -7.00
N ALA A 166 -11.33 6.96 -6.74
CA ALA A 166 -12.30 7.93 -6.21
C ALA A 166 -13.55 8.06 -7.09
N ARG A 167 -13.40 7.97 -8.43
CA ARG A 167 -14.53 8.02 -9.38
C ARG A 167 -15.40 6.76 -9.40
N LEU A 168 -14.86 5.63 -8.93
CA LEU A 168 -15.55 4.34 -8.87
C LEU A 168 -16.27 4.11 -7.53
N LEU A 169 -16.01 4.96 -6.51
CA LEU A 169 -16.72 4.89 -5.24
C LEU A 169 -18.17 5.38 -5.40
N ASP A 170 -19.09 4.64 -4.82
CA ASP A 170 -20.52 4.96 -4.80
C ASP A 170 -20.93 5.80 -3.57
N ASP A 171 -22.25 5.96 -3.34
CA ASP A 171 -22.81 6.67 -2.19
C ASP A 171 -22.60 5.95 -0.83
N GLY A 172 -22.07 4.73 -0.84
CA GLY A 172 -21.60 4.02 0.35
C GLY A 172 -20.27 4.55 0.91
N TRP A 173 -19.68 5.56 0.26
CA TRP A 173 -18.38 6.11 0.64
C TRP A 173 -18.40 7.62 0.83
N ALA A 174 -17.59 8.10 1.77
CA ALA A 174 -17.28 9.53 1.94
C ALA A 174 -15.81 9.77 1.61
N VAL A 175 -15.53 10.40 0.48
CA VAL A 175 -14.18 10.84 0.12
C VAL A 175 -13.79 12.01 1.04
N GLN A 176 -12.71 11.86 1.77
CA GLN A 176 -12.18 12.84 2.73
C GLN A 176 -10.97 13.59 2.19
N VAL A 177 -10.10 12.87 1.44
CA VAL A 177 -8.92 13.42 0.74
C VAL A 177 -8.90 12.83 -0.67
N ASN A 178 -8.70 13.68 -1.67
CA ASN A 178 -8.41 13.28 -3.05
C ASN A 178 -7.60 14.41 -3.69
N GLU A 179 -6.28 14.35 -3.56
CA GLU A 179 -5.40 15.45 -3.95
C GLU A 179 -4.00 14.96 -4.38
N THR A 180 -3.29 15.81 -5.10
CA THR A 180 -1.85 15.70 -5.32
C THR A 180 -1.17 16.76 -4.45
N ARG A 181 -0.11 16.36 -3.74
CA ARG A 181 0.63 17.24 -2.84
C ARG A 181 2.13 16.92 -2.82
N PRO A 182 3.00 17.87 -2.44
CA PRO A 182 4.42 17.59 -2.23
C PRO A 182 4.62 16.47 -1.21
N ARG A 183 5.59 15.61 -1.46
CA ARG A 183 5.96 14.54 -0.52
C ARG A 183 6.42 15.12 0.82
N THR A 184 6.00 14.47 1.89
CA THR A 184 6.41 14.82 3.26
C THR A 184 7.76 14.19 3.66
N THR A 185 8.19 13.15 2.93
CA THR A 185 9.48 12.48 3.11
C THR A 185 10.33 12.68 1.87
N ALA A 186 11.63 12.90 2.05
CA ALA A 186 12.54 13.02 0.92
C ALA A 186 12.46 11.79 0.02
N PRO A 187 12.40 11.96 -1.31
CA PRO A 187 12.42 10.83 -2.22
C PRO A 187 13.75 10.08 -2.09
N PRO A 188 13.78 8.77 -2.37
CA PRO A 188 15.04 8.04 -2.44
C PRO A 188 16.00 8.71 -3.41
N GLU A 189 17.30 8.64 -3.12
CA GLU A 189 18.35 9.24 -3.96
C GLU A 189 18.24 8.72 -5.41
N GLY A 190 18.31 9.63 -6.37
CA GLY A 190 18.21 9.31 -7.80
C GLY A 190 16.78 9.13 -8.31
N THR A 191 15.73 9.37 -7.49
CA THR A 191 14.34 9.40 -7.94
C THR A 191 13.84 10.84 -8.08
N HIS A 192 12.87 11.04 -9.01
CA HIS A 192 12.29 12.37 -9.27
C HIS A 192 10.84 12.47 -8.75
N HIS A 193 10.43 11.54 -7.87
CA HIS A 193 9.09 11.54 -7.30
C HIS A 193 9.00 12.55 -6.16
N VAL A 194 8.59 13.77 -6.47
CA VAL A 194 8.49 14.88 -5.51
C VAL A 194 7.06 15.15 -5.03
N HIS A 195 6.06 14.53 -5.69
CA HIS A 195 4.66 14.62 -5.32
C HIS A 195 4.06 13.24 -5.07
N ASP A 196 3.09 13.20 -4.15
CA ASP A 196 2.23 12.06 -3.91
C ASP A 196 0.79 12.40 -4.30
N THR A 197 0.10 11.46 -4.95
CA THR A 197 -1.35 11.49 -5.11
C THR A 197 -1.98 10.65 -4.02
N VAL A 198 -3.01 11.18 -3.36
CA VAL A 198 -3.60 10.59 -2.15
C VAL A 198 -5.10 10.49 -2.29
N LEU A 199 -5.66 9.32 -1.99
CA LEU A 199 -7.08 9.11 -1.73
C LEU A 199 -7.26 8.59 -0.32
N ARG A 200 -8.06 9.29 0.50
CA ARG A 200 -8.61 8.76 1.75
C ARG A 200 -10.13 8.80 1.67
N ALA A 201 -10.75 7.64 1.82
CA ALA A 201 -12.19 7.52 1.81
C ALA A 201 -12.66 6.67 2.98
N ARG A 202 -13.80 7.02 3.58
CA ARG A 202 -14.44 6.29 4.66
C ARG A 202 -15.64 5.51 4.12
N ARG A 203 -15.71 4.20 4.42
CA ARG A 203 -16.88 3.39 4.12
C ARG A 203 -18.01 3.74 5.10
N LEU A 204 -19.20 4.05 4.58
CA LEU A 204 -20.35 4.45 5.40
C LEU A 204 -21.22 3.25 5.81
N ARG A 205 -21.34 2.26 4.94
CA ARG A 205 -22.17 1.05 5.10
C ARG A 205 -21.60 -0.16 4.36
#